data_5f74cde09054f62d3e70d7571bcb08c7
#
_entry.id   5f74cde09054f62d3e70d7571bcb08c7
#
_cell.length_a   1.000
_cell.length_b   1.000
_cell.length_c   1.000
_cell.angle_alpha   90.00
_cell.angle_beta   90.00
_cell.angle_gamma   90.00
#
_symmetry.space_group_name_H-M   'P 1'
#
loop_
_entity.id
_entity.type
_entity.pdbx_description
1 polymer ?
#
loop_
_entity_poly.entity_id
_entity_poly.type
_entity_poly.pdbx_seq_one_letter_code
_entity_poly.pdbx_strand_id
1 'polypeptide(L)'
;MHGKGITTAAVCVYPARVCDAVRALKAAGCDIPVASVATGFPAGQTHLKTRLEEIRLAVEDGATEIDVVINRTLVLTGQWEALYDEIRQFRKACGEAHLKTILATGELGSLTNVYKASMIAMMAGSDFIKTSTGKETVNATFPVAIVMLRAIRDFFWKTGNKIIKEELGDEWLKPELFRIGASTLLADIERQIYHHVTGRYAAYHDLPMS
;
A
#
# COMPACT_ATOMS: atom_id res chain seq x y z
N MET A 1 13.64 14.10 15.78
CA MET A 1 12.39 13.36 16.04
C MET A 1 12.57 12.15 16.96
N HIS A 2 13.79 11.69 17.15
CA HIS A 2 14.12 10.71 18.19
C HIS A 2 13.63 11.23 19.57
N GLY A 3 12.63 10.60 20.13
CA GLY A 3 12.09 10.94 21.45
C GLY A 3 10.60 11.28 21.51
N LYS A 4 9.90 11.43 20.37
CA LYS A 4 8.45 11.71 20.35
C LYS A 4 7.58 10.51 19.94
N GLY A 5 8.19 9.33 19.70
CA GLY A 5 7.45 8.14 19.31
C GLY A 5 6.78 8.20 17.92
N ILE A 6 7.12 9.21 17.10
CA ILE A 6 6.57 9.36 15.76
C ILE A 6 7.46 8.61 14.79
N THR A 7 6.88 7.67 14.03
CA THR A 7 7.57 6.88 13.02
C THR A 7 6.66 6.64 11.82
N THR A 8 7.24 6.15 10.72
CA THR A 8 6.48 5.67 9.56
C THR A 8 5.89 4.29 9.83
N ALA A 9 4.77 3.95 9.17
CA ALA A 9 4.11 2.65 9.34
C ALA A 9 4.88 1.50 8.67
N ALA A 10 5.58 1.77 7.58
CA ALA A 10 6.42 0.82 6.85
C ALA A 10 7.40 1.56 5.93
N VAL A 11 8.46 0.87 5.52
CA VAL A 11 9.37 1.29 4.45
C VAL A 11 9.09 0.42 3.23
N CYS A 12 8.75 1.04 2.09
CA CYS A 12 8.45 0.30 0.87
C CYS A 12 9.59 0.43 -0.15
N VAL A 13 10.10 -0.71 -0.62
CA VAL A 13 11.25 -0.79 -1.53
C VAL A 13 10.98 -1.75 -2.70
N TYR A 14 11.85 -1.73 -3.70
CA TYR A 14 11.89 -2.78 -4.73
C TYR A 14 12.40 -4.11 -4.16
N PRO A 15 12.02 -5.27 -4.74
CA PRO A 15 12.42 -6.59 -4.24
C PRO A 15 13.94 -6.71 -4.01
N ALA A 16 14.74 -6.24 -4.96
CA ALA A 16 16.20 -6.28 -4.86
C ALA A 16 16.79 -5.44 -3.70
N ARG A 17 15.99 -4.64 -2.99
CA ARG A 17 16.43 -3.79 -1.86
C ARG A 17 15.89 -4.26 -0.51
N VAL A 18 15.13 -5.35 -0.49
CA VAL A 18 14.52 -5.84 0.76
C VAL A 18 15.59 -6.19 1.79
N CYS A 19 16.57 -7.02 1.44
CA CYS A 19 17.67 -7.38 2.35
C CYS A 19 18.44 -6.16 2.87
N ASP A 20 18.65 -5.15 2.03
CA ASP A 20 19.37 -3.93 2.42
C ASP A 20 18.55 -3.13 3.44
N ALA A 21 17.22 -2.98 3.18
CA ALA A 21 16.32 -2.28 4.09
C ALA A 21 16.20 -3.00 5.45
N VAL A 22 16.03 -4.31 5.44
CA VAL A 22 15.96 -5.12 6.67
C VAL A 22 17.23 -4.96 7.50
N ARG A 23 18.40 -5.07 6.86
CA ARG A 23 19.68 -4.90 7.55
C ARG A 23 19.88 -3.50 8.12
N ALA A 24 19.50 -2.47 7.36
CA ALA A 24 19.63 -1.08 7.80
C ALA A 24 18.72 -0.78 9.00
N LEU A 25 17.45 -1.21 8.96
CA LEU A 25 16.52 -1.02 10.06
C LEU A 25 16.97 -1.75 11.32
N LYS A 26 17.41 -3.00 11.17
CA LYS A 26 17.96 -3.79 12.29
C LYS A 26 19.20 -3.13 12.90
N ALA A 27 20.12 -2.61 12.09
CA ALA A 27 21.30 -1.90 12.56
C ALA A 27 20.95 -0.60 13.29
N ALA A 28 19.83 0.04 12.92
CA ALA A 28 19.30 1.23 13.59
C ALA A 28 18.45 0.92 14.85
N GLY A 29 18.26 -0.37 15.20
CA GLY A 29 17.38 -0.76 16.31
C GLY A 29 15.91 -0.40 16.05
N CYS A 30 15.46 -0.45 14.81
CA CYS A 30 14.14 -0.01 14.37
C CYS A 30 13.33 -1.21 13.84
N ASP A 31 12.12 -1.41 14.39
CA ASP A 31 11.23 -2.52 14.06
C ASP A 31 10.14 -2.15 13.05
N ILE A 32 10.39 -1.14 12.19
CA ILE A 32 9.43 -0.76 11.15
C ILE A 32 9.34 -1.88 10.10
N PRO A 33 8.11 -2.29 9.70
CA PRO A 33 7.91 -3.27 8.64
C PRO A 33 8.58 -2.88 7.32
N VAL A 34 9.18 -3.85 6.63
CA VAL A 34 9.66 -3.69 5.27
C VAL A 34 8.59 -4.22 4.31
N ALA A 35 8.10 -3.34 3.46
CA ALA A 35 7.20 -3.67 2.37
C ALA A 35 7.99 -3.81 1.06
N SER A 36 7.67 -4.82 0.27
CA SER A 36 8.20 -4.96 -1.09
C SER A 36 7.12 -4.78 -2.12
N VAL A 37 7.36 -3.95 -3.15
CA VAL A 37 6.54 -4.04 -4.37
C VAL A 37 6.81 -5.37 -5.05
N ALA A 38 5.83 -5.92 -5.77
CA ALA A 38 5.95 -7.17 -6.49
C ALA A 38 5.00 -7.25 -7.69
N THR A 39 5.01 -8.40 -8.36
CA THR A 39 4.14 -8.74 -9.49
C THR A 39 4.43 -7.94 -10.76
N GLY A 40 5.72 -7.65 -11.00
CA GLY A 40 6.14 -6.89 -12.18
C GLY A 40 5.80 -5.40 -12.06
N PHE A 41 5.98 -4.85 -10.85
CA PHE A 41 5.76 -3.42 -10.57
C PHE A 41 6.58 -2.52 -11.51
N PRO A 42 5.99 -1.43 -12.09
CA PRO A 42 4.66 -0.91 -11.83
C PRO A 42 3.58 -1.46 -12.78
N ALA A 43 3.94 -2.21 -13.82
CA ALA A 43 3.04 -2.56 -14.91
C ALA A 43 2.10 -3.75 -14.61
N GLY A 44 2.52 -4.72 -13.81
CA GLY A 44 1.74 -5.93 -13.53
C GLY A 44 1.54 -6.85 -14.74
N GLN A 45 2.47 -6.83 -15.72
CA GLN A 45 2.32 -7.49 -17.02
C GLN A 45 3.30 -8.64 -17.28
N THR A 46 3.97 -9.13 -16.25
CA THR A 46 4.83 -10.31 -16.33
C THR A 46 4.03 -11.60 -16.17
N HIS A 47 4.59 -12.74 -16.58
CA HIS A 47 3.96 -14.04 -16.41
C HIS A 47 3.60 -14.32 -14.95
N LEU A 48 2.44 -14.94 -14.72
CA LEU A 48 1.94 -15.23 -13.38
C LEU A 48 2.96 -16.02 -12.53
N LYS A 49 3.63 -17.02 -13.11
CA LYS A 49 4.66 -17.80 -12.41
C LYS A 49 5.79 -16.91 -11.89
N THR A 50 6.27 -15.99 -12.72
CA THR A 50 7.32 -15.02 -12.33
C THR A 50 6.83 -14.11 -11.22
N ARG A 51 5.59 -13.62 -11.29
CA ARG A 51 4.99 -12.76 -10.28
C ARG A 51 4.85 -13.47 -8.93
N LEU A 52 4.46 -14.73 -8.93
CA LEU A 52 4.37 -15.54 -7.71
C LEU A 52 5.74 -15.81 -7.08
N GLU A 53 6.75 -16.05 -7.93
CA GLU A 53 8.12 -16.25 -7.46
C GLU A 53 8.72 -14.96 -6.88
N GLU A 54 8.47 -13.82 -7.53
CA GLU A 54 8.90 -12.50 -7.02
C GLU A 54 8.35 -12.24 -5.60
N ILE A 55 7.09 -12.61 -5.35
CA ILE A 55 6.48 -12.52 -4.01
C ILE A 55 7.24 -13.39 -3.01
N ARG A 56 7.47 -14.67 -3.34
CA ARG A 56 8.13 -15.61 -2.43
C ARG A 56 9.54 -15.15 -2.08
N LEU A 57 10.31 -14.74 -3.08
CA LEU A 57 11.67 -14.25 -2.88
C LEU A 57 11.69 -13.00 -2.01
N ALA A 58 10.77 -12.05 -2.22
CA ALA A 58 10.68 -10.86 -1.38
C ALA A 58 10.35 -11.21 0.09
N VAL A 59 9.49 -12.19 0.34
CA VAL A 59 9.20 -12.68 1.70
C VAL A 59 10.42 -13.39 2.30
N GLU A 60 11.11 -14.23 1.54
CA GLU A 60 12.35 -14.90 1.96
C GLU A 60 13.45 -13.91 2.34
N ASP A 61 13.54 -12.79 1.61
CA ASP A 61 14.47 -11.69 1.88
C ASP A 61 14.11 -10.86 3.13
N GLY A 62 12.93 -11.12 3.72
CA GLY A 62 12.49 -10.52 4.98
C GLY A 62 11.42 -9.44 4.85
N ALA A 63 10.77 -9.29 3.69
CA ALA A 63 9.60 -8.43 3.58
C ALA A 63 8.43 -9.02 4.38
N THR A 64 7.82 -8.21 5.23
CA THR A 64 6.64 -8.58 6.03
C THR A 64 5.34 -8.04 5.42
N GLU A 65 5.45 -7.24 4.37
CA GLU A 65 4.33 -6.70 3.62
C GLU A 65 4.65 -6.76 2.12
N ILE A 66 3.69 -7.14 1.29
CA ILE A 66 3.86 -7.26 -0.16
C ILE A 66 2.83 -6.40 -0.88
N ASP A 67 3.32 -5.48 -1.69
CA ASP A 67 2.51 -4.55 -2.47
C ASP A 67 2.42 -5.06 -3.93
N VAL A 68 1.36 -5.79 -4.24
CA VAL A 68 1.16 -6.40 -5.57
C VAL A 68 0.44 -5.46 -6.52
N VAL A 69 0.77 -5.51 -7.80
CA VAL A 69 0.04 -4.78 -8.86
C VAL A 69 -0.85 -5.77 -9.61
N ILE A 70 -2.14 -5.44 -9.74
CA ILE A 70 -3.08 -6.25 -10.51
C ILE A 70 -2.82 -6.16 -12.01
N ASN A 71 -3.28 -7.16 -12.75
CA ASN A 71 -3.39 -7.06 -14.20
C ASN A 71 -4.61 -6.22 -14.57
N ARG A 72 -4.39 -4.95 -14.93
CA ARG A 72 -5.46 -3.99 -15.26
C ARG A 72 -6.32 -4.44 -16.43
N THR A 73 -5.75 -5.23 -17.37
CA THR A 73 -6.48 -5.78 -18.51
C THR A 73 -7.69 -6.59 -18.07
N LEU A 74 -7.58 -7.35 -16.97
CA LEU A 74 -8.69 -8.14 -16.44
C LEU A 74 -9.86 -7.24 -16.01
N VAL A 75 -9.57 -6.10 -15.42
CA VAL A 75 -10.59 -5.09 -15.04
C VAL A 75 -11.22 -4.46 -16.29
N LEU A 76 -10.38 -3.98 -17.21
CA LEU A 76 -10.85 -3.26 -18.40
C LEU A 76 -11.67 -4.13 -19.34
N THR A 77 -11.42 -5.44 -19.34
CA THR A 77 -12.16 -6.44 -20.14
C THR A 77 -13.27 -7.15 -19.36
N GLY A 78 -13.50 -6.76 -18.08
CA GLY A 78 -14.57 -7.33 -17.26
C GLY A 78 -14.34 -8.76 -16.79
N GLN A 79 -13.11 -9.25 -16.81
CA GLN A 79 -12.73 -10.61 -16.37
C GLN A 79 -12.58 -10.68 -14.85
N TRP A 80 -13.68 -10.50 -14.14
CA TRP A 80 -13.68 -10.32 -12.67
C TRP A 80 -13.27 -11.58 -11.89
N GLU A 81 -13.68 -12.76 -12.38
CA GLU A 81 -13.31 -14.05 -11.79
C GLU A 81 -11.80 -14.31 -11.93
N ALA A 82 -11.24 -14.03 -13.10
CA ALA A 82 -9.81 -14.15 -13.32
C ALA A 82 -9.00 -13.18 -12.44
N LEU A 83 -9.50 -11.96 -12.20
CA LEU A 83 -8.89 -11.01 -11.26
C LEU A 83 -8.92 -11.56 -9.82
N TYR A 84 -10.04 -12.12 -9.40
CA TYR A 84 -10.16 -12.76 -8.08
C TYR A 84 -9.14 -13.89 -7.92
N ASP A 85 -9.07 -14.80 -8.89
CA ASP A 85 -8.16 -15.94 -8.87
C ASP A 85 -6.69 -15.52 -8.89
N GLU A 86 -6.36 -14.46 -9.62
CA GLU A 86 -5.01 -13.88 -9.63
C GLU A 86 -4.61 -13.41 -8.22
N ILE A 87 -5.45 -12.60 -7.58
CA ILE A 87 -5.17 -12.05 -6.24
C ILE A 87 -5.16 -13.16 -5.17
N ARG A 88 -6.02 -14.17 -5.30
CA ARG A 88 -5.99 -15.37 -4.43
C ARG A 88 -4.66 -16.10 -4.49
N GLN A 89 -4.06 -16.22 -5.67
CA GLN A 89 -2.74 -16.81 -5.81
C GLN A 89 -1.65 -15.93 -5.20
N PHE A 90 -1.75 -14.60 -5.32
CA PHE A 90 -0.84 -13.67 -4.63
C PHE A 90 -0.96 -13.82 -3.10
N ARG A 91 -2.18 -13.85 -2.56
CA ARG A 91 -2.41 -14.09 -1.13
C ARG A 91 -1.72 -15.36 -0.64
N LYS A 92 -1.87 -16.45 -1.39
CA LYS A 92 -1.24 -17.73 -1.07
C LYS A 92 0.30 -17.64 -1.09
N ALA A 93 0.86 -16.91 -2.06
CA ALA A 93 2.31 -16.74 -2.19
C ALA A 93 2.90 -15.87 -1.08
N CYS A 94 2.13 -14.90 -0.54
CA CYS A 94 2.57 -14.04 0.57
C CYS A 94 2.69 -14.80 1.93
N GLY A 95 2.06 -15.96 2.09
CA GLY A 95 2.04 -16.65 3.38
C GLY A 95 1.52 -15.73 4.50
N GLU A 96 2.33 -15.50 5.53
CA GLU A 96 1.98 -14.66 6.69
C GLU A 96 2.18 -13.15 6.43
N ALA A 97 2.87 -12.76 5.35
CA ALA A 97 3.09 -11.35 5.04
C ALA A 97 1.77 -10.67 4.66
N HIS A 98 1.58 -9.41 5.05
CA HIS A 98 0.42 -8.61 4.66
C HIS A 98 0.39 -8.38 3.15
N LEU A 99 -0.76 -8.65 2.55
CA LEU A 99 -1.00 -8.39 1.12
C LEU A 99 -1.64 -7.02 0.94
N LYS A 100 -0.96 -6.15 0.18
CA LYS A 100 -1.51 -4.85 -0.22
C LYS A 100 -1.68 -4.82 -1.74
N THR A 101 -2.91 -4.65 -2.20
CA THR A 101 -3.25 -4.73 -3.62
C THR A 101 -3.35 -3.34 -4.25
N ILE A 102 -2.41 -3.03 -5.13
CA ILE A 102 -2.38 -1.79 -5.90
C ILE A 102 -3.30 -1.94 -7.11
N LEU A 103 -4.35 -1.14 -7.14
CA LEU A 103 -5.38 -1.17 -8.18
C LEU A 103 -5.02 -0.35 -9.42
N ALA A 104 -4.10 0.62 -9.31
CA ALA A 104 -3.77 1.58 -10.35
C ALA A 104 -5.02 2.32 -10.88
N THR A 105 -5.74 2.94 -9.96
CA THR A 105 -7.09 3.47 -10.14
C THR A 105 -7.24 4.48 -11.27
N GLY A 106 -6.18 5.25 -11.57
CA GLY A 106 -6.16 6.19 -12.69
C GLY A 106 -6.26 5.53 -14.07
N GLU A 107 -6.01 4.22 -14.15
CA GLU A 107 -6.00 3.44 -15.39
C GLU A 107 -7.19 2.46 -15.51
N LEU A 108 -8.15 2.49 -14.59
CA LEU A 108 -9.30 1.55 -14.59
C LEU A 108 -10.51 2.04 -15.38
N GLY A 109 -10.45 3.22 -15.97
CA GLY A 109 -11.45 3.75 -16.90
C GLY A 109 -12.73 4.29 -16.25
N SER A 110 -13.16 3.79 -15.09
CA SER A 110 -14.36 4.28 -14.39
C SER A 110 -14.32 4.07 -12.88
N LEU A 111 -15.07 4.88 -12.13
CA LEU A 111 -15.25 4.70 -10.69
C LEU A 111 -15.98 3.39 -10.35
N THR A 112 -16.83 2.89 -11.25
CA THR A 112 -17.47 1.58 -11.10
C THR A 112 -16.44 0.44 -11.14
N ASN A 113 -15.45 0.53 -12.02
CA ASN A 113 -14.36 -0.44 -12.08
C ASN A 113 -13.48 -0.36 -10.82
N VAL A 114 -13.21 0.84 -10.32
CA VAL A 114 -12.49 1.03 -9.05
C VAL A 114 -13.23 0.35 -7.90
N TYR A 115 -14.55 0.56 -7.78
CA TYR A 115 -15.37 -0.08 -6.75
C TYR A 115 -15.33 -1.62 -6.85
N LYS A 116 -15.57 -2.17 -8.06
CA LYS A 116 -15.56 -3.61 -8.28
C LYS A 116 -14.19 -4.25 -8.01
N ALA A 117 -13.13 -3.64 -8.50
CA ALA A 117 -11.77 -4.11 -8.25
C ALA A 117 -11.41 -4.07 -6.76
N SER A 118 -11.84 -3.03 -6.03
CA SER A 118 -11.68 -2.92 -4.58
C SER A 118 -12.38 -4.06 -3.85
N MET A 119 -13.65 -4.32 -4.19
CA MET A 119 -14.43 -5.42 -3.60
C MET A 119 -13.77 -6.78 -3.85
N ILE A 120 -13.34 -7.04 -5.08
CA ILE A 120 -12.69 -8.30 -5.46
C ILE A 120 -11.36 -8.48 -4.74
N ALA A 121 -10.55 -7.44 -4.64
CA ALA A 121 -9.29 -7.51 -3.91
C ALA A 121 -9.50 -7.90 -2.44
N MET A 122 -10.46 -7.30 -1.77
CA MET A 122 -10.81 -7.64 -0.38
C MET A 122 -11.37 -9.06 -0.25
N MET A 123 -12.26 -9.47 -1.15
CA MET A 123 -12.82 -10.83 -1.18
C MET A 123 -11.73 -11.88 -1.43
N ALA A 124 -10.71 -11.56 -2.19
CA ALA A 124 -9.56 -12.43 -2.48
C ALA A 124 -8.54 -12.50 -1.35
N GLY A 125 -8.71 -11.72 -0.27
CA GLY A 125 -7.88 -11.78 0.94
C GLY A 125 -6.79 -10.71 1.02
N SER A 126 -6.96 -9.57 0.35
CA SER A 126 -6.07 -8.41 0.55
C SER A 126 -6.30 -7.79 1.92
N ASP A 127 -5.22 -7.53 2.65
CA ASP A 127 -5.26 -6.80 3.93
C ASP A 127 -5.43 -5.29 3.70
N PHE A 128 -4.88 -4.77 2.60
CA PHE A 128 -5.02 -3.39 2.16
C PHE A 128 -5.34 -3.31 0.67
N ILE A 129 -6.10 -2.31 0.28
CA ILE A 129 -6.22 -1.86 -1.11
C ILE A 129 -5.49 -0.52 -1.26
N LYS A 130 -4.72 -0.37 -2.34
CA LYS A 130 -3.95 0.85 -2.65
C LYS A 130 -4.43 1.45 -3.95
N THR A 131 -4.43 2.79 -4.01
CA THR A 131 -4.85 3.52 -5.21
C THR A 131 -3.89 3.32 -6.38
N SER A 132 -2.57 3.44 -6.16
CA SER A 132 -1.63 3.77 -7.24
C SER A 132 -0.25 3.18 -7.01
N THR A 133 0.49 3.02 -8.10
CA THR A 133 1.93 2.70 -8.07
C THR A 133 2.79 3.95 -7.85
N GLY A 134 2.24 5.14 -8.11
CA GLY A 134 2.99 6.40 -8.18
C GLY A 134 3.68 6.64 -9.53
N LYS A 135 3.45 5.75 -10.51
CA LYS A 135 4.03 5.83 -11.87
C LYS A 135 2.99 6.09 -12.94
N GLU A 136 1.70 6.07 -12.60
CA GLU A 136 0.61 6.48 -13.48
C GLU A 136 0.58 7.99 -13.68
N THR A 137 -0.02 8.44 -14.79
CA THR A 137 -0.27 9.87 -15.06
C THR A 137 -1.25 10.46 -14.03
N VAL A 138 -2.26 9.68 -13.64
CA VAL A 138 -3.23 10.05 -12.59
C VAL A 138 -3.13 9.06 -11.45
N ASN A 139 -2.75 9.55 -10.27
CA ASN A 139 -2.64 8.74 -9.05
C ASN A 139 -3.92 8.89 -8.18
N ALA A 140 -3.76 8.95 -6.86
CA ALA A 140 -4.87 9.10 -5.94
C ALA A 140 -5.62 10.43 -6.14
N THR A 141 -6.95 10.35 -6.18
CA THR A 141 -7.83 11.53 -6.20
C THR A 141 -8.91 11.38 -5.13
N PHE A 142 -9.50 12.51 -4.68
CA PHE A 142 -10.58 12.45 -3.70
C PHE A 142 -11.78 11.59 -4.14
N PRO A 143 -12.30 11.68 -5.39
CA PRO A 143 -13.38 10.80 -5.83
C PRO A 143 -13.03 9.32 -5.75
N VAL A 144 -11.81 8.94 -6.13
CA VAL A 144 -11.32 7.55 -6.03
C VAL A 144 -11.24 7.11 -4.58
N ALA A 145 -10.67 7.95 -3.69
CA ALA A 145 -10.58 7.63 -2.27
C ALA A 145 -11.97 7.38 -1.67
N ILE A 146 -12.96 8.24 -1.95
CA ILE A 146 -14.33 8.07 -1.49
C ILE A 146 -14.94 6.75 -1.98
N VAL A 147 -14.72 6.39 -3.25
CA VAL A 147 -15.25 5.14 -3.83
C VAL A 147 -14.61 3.92 -3.16
N MET A 148 -13.30 3.95 -2.93
CA MET A 148 -12.61 2.85 -2.23
C MET A 148 -13.09 2.72 -0.78
N LEU A 149 -13.26 3.84 -0.06
CA LEU A 149 -13.81 3.83 1.30
C LEU A 149 -15.24 3.27 1.34
N ARG A 150 -16.08 3.59 0.38
CA ARG A 150 -17.41 3.01 0.24
C ARG A 150 -17.34 1.50 -0.02
N ALA A 151 -16.42 1.04 -0.87
CA ALA A 151 -16.21 -0.39 -1.11
C ALA A 151 -15.79 -1.11 0.18
N ILE A 152 -14.89 -0.53 0.96
CA ILE A 152 -14.45 -1.09 2.25
C ILE A 152 -15.63 -1.17 3.23
N ARG A 153 -16.42 -0.09 3.37
CA ARG A 153 -17.64 -0.06 4.21
C ARG A 153 -18.63 -1.14 3.80
N ASP A 154 -18.92 -1.25 2.51
CA ASP A 154 -19.91 -2.22 1.99
C ASP A 154 -19.42 -3.66 2.13
N PHE A 155 -18.12 -3.90 1.98
CA PHE A 155 -17.49 -5.19 2.26
C PHE A 155 -17.65 -5.59 3.73
N PHE A 156 -17.39 -4.66 4.65
CA PHE A 156 -17.58 -4.87 6.08
C PHE A 156 -19.03 -5.26 6.42
N TRP A 157 -20.00 -4.50 5.93
CA TRP A 157 -21.42 -4.80 6.22
C TRP A 157 -21.88 -6.15 5.67
N LYS A 158 -21.33 -6.59 4.54
CA LYS A 158 -21.69 -7.88 3.92
C LYS A 158 -21.00 -9.08 4.57
N THR A 159 -19.82 -8.91 5.13
CA THR A 159 -19.01 -10.03 5.65
C THR A 159 -18.99 -10.12 7.18
N GLY A 160 -19.44 -9.08 7.89
CA GLY A 160 -19.34 -9.00 9.35
C GLY A 160 -17.91 -8.86 9.87
N ASN A 161 -16.92 -8.78 8.98
CA ASN A 161 -15.51 -8.59 9.36
C ASN A 161 -15.33 -7.18 9.90
N LYS A 162 -14.87 -7.08 11.15
CA LYS A 162 -14.66 -5.83 11.90
C LYS A 162 -13.49 -4.97 11.39
N ILE A 163 -13.39 -4.75 10.07
CA ILE A 163 -12.30 -3.93 9.56
C ILE A 163 -12.67 -2.45 9.55
N ILE A 164 -13.98 -2.07 9.62
CA ILE A 164 -14.35 -0.65 9.56
C ILE A 164 -15.68 -0.37 10.24
N LYS A 165 -15.64 0.43 11.29
CA LYS A 165 -16.80 1.04 11.89
C LYS A 165 -16.94 2.47 11.39
N GLU A 166 -18.09 2.78 10.78
CA GLU A 166 -18.64 4.11 10.44
C GLU A 166 -17.65 5.21 9.98
N GLU A 167 -18.01 5.87 8.87
CA GLU A 167 -17.37 7.04 8.25
C GLU A 167 -16.29 7.70 9.13
N LEU A 168 -15.05 7.19 8.98
CA LEU A 168 -13.77 7.79 9.34
C LEU A 168 -13.80 8.71 10.58
N GLY A 169 -13.95 8.10 11.77
CA GLY A 169 -13.54 8.77 13.01
C GLY A 169 -12.04 8.65 13.25
N ASP A 170 -11.53 9.31 14.27
CA ASP A 170 -10.11 9.31 14.66
C ASP A 170 -9.51 7.91 14.86
N GLU A 171 -10.35 6.90 15.12
CA GLU A 171 -9.97 5.49 15.22
C GLU A 171 -9.42 4.90 13.91
N TRP A 172 -9.65 5.57 12.76
CA TRP A 172 -9.16 5.17 11.44
C TRP A 172 -7.76 5.63 11.12
N LEU A 173 -7.26 6.63 11.83
CA LEU A 173 -5.93 7.19 11.64
C LEU A 173 -4.83 6.32 12.26
N LYS A 174 -5.04 5.01 12.31
CA LYS A 174 -4.05 4.02 12.79
C LYS A 174 -3.30 3.39 11.62
N PRO A 175 -2.02 3.08 11.78
CA PRO A 175 -1.18 2.48 10.72
C PRO A 175 -1.70 1.15 10.19
N GLU A 176 -2.50 0.42 10.97
CA GLU A 176 -3.11 -0.86 10.61
C GLU A 176 -4.32 -0.69 9.69
N LEU A 177 -4.91 0.51 9.63
CA LEU A 177 -6.16 0.77 8.91
C LEU A 177 -6.01 1.75 7.76
N PHE A 178 -5.21 2.81 7.95
CA PHE A 178 -5.03 3.84 6.94
C PHE A 178 -3.57 4.28 6.83
N ARG A 179 -3.08 4.37 5.60
CA ARG A 179 -1.70 4.80 5.30
C ARG A 179 -1.67 5.71 4.09
N ILE A 180 -0.80 6.71 4.12
CA ILE A 180 -0.46 7.55 2.98
C ILE A 180 0.92 7.12 2.50
N GLY A 181 1.02 6.66 1.25
CA GLY A 181 2.29 6.32 0.62
C GLY A 181 2.83 7.52 -0.15
N ALA A 182 4.00 8.00 0.25
CA ALA A 182 4.67 9.10 -0.44
C ALA A 182 6.18 9.06 -0.19
N SER A 183 6.95 9.61 -1.13
CA SER A 183 8.39 9.80 -0.97
C SER A 183 8.74 11.23 -0.55
N THR A 184 8.03 12.23 -1.07
CA THR A 184 8.29 13.66 -0.81
C THR A 184 7.50 14.22 0.37
N LEU A 185 6.32 13.68 0.64
CA LEU A 185 5.45 14.15 1.72
C LEU A 185 6.10 14.02 3.11
N LEU A 186 7.01 13.06 3.29
CA LEU A 186 7.71 12.87 4.57
C LEU A 186 8.48 14.13 4.96
N ALA A 187 9.24 14.72 4.03
CA ALA A 187 9.99 15.94 4.27
C ALA A 187 9.07 17.14 4.59
N ASP A 188 7.90 17.21 3.95
CA ASP A 188 6.92 18.27 4.24
C ASP A 188 6.29 18.08 5.63
N ILE A 189 5.97 16.85 6.03
CA ILE A 189 5.49 16.55 7.37
C ILE A 189 6.56 16.88 8.42
N GLU A 190 7.82 16.54 8.16
CA GLU A 190 8.94 16.89 9.05
C GLU A 190 9.06 18.40 9.26
N ARG A 191 8.94 19.19 8.20
CA ARG A 191 8.94 20.66 8.26
C ARG A 191 7.75 21.20 9.06
N GLN A 192 6.56 20.63 8.89
CA GLN A 192 5.37 21.02 9.63
C GLN A 192 5.48 20.68 11.13
N ILE A 193 5.99 19.50 11.47
CA ILE A 193 6.25 19.11 12.86
C ILE A 193 7.29 20.04 13.48
N TYR A 194 8.38 20.34 12.76
CA TYR A 194 9.40 21.28 13.23
C TYR A 194 8.79 22.65 13.51
N HIS A 195 7.98 23.18 12.58
CA HIS A 195 7.28 24.45 12.76
C HIS A 195 6.34 24.43 13.98
N HIS A 196 5.55 23.38 14.13
CA HIS A 196 4.63 23.22 15.26
C HIS A 196 5.35 23.19 16.63
N VAL A 197 6.52 22.56 16.68
CA VAL A 197 7.29 22.40 17.92
C VAL A 197 8.10 23.64 18.27
N THR A 198 8.67 24.32 17.26
CA THR A 198 9.62 25.42 17.46
C THR A 198 9.03 26.81 17.22
N GLY A 199 7.85 26.90 16.61
CA GLY A 199 7.21 28.14 16.19
C GLY A 199 7.87 28.82 14.98
N ARG A 200 8.90 28.21 14.39
CA ARG A 200 9.62 28.75 13.22
C ARG A 200 9.67 27.74 12.07
N TYR A 201 9.78 28.20 10.83
CA TYR A 201 10.00 27.33 9.68
C TYR A 201 11.42 26.76 9.69
N ALA A 202 11.54 25.47 9.35
CA ALA A 202 12.82 24.81 9.24
C ALA A 202 13.66 25.42 8.10
N ALA A 203 14.90 25.77 8.41
CA ALA A 203 15.89 26.09 7.40
C ALA A 203 16.51 24.80 6.82
N TYR A 204 17.24 24.92 5.72
CA TYR A 204 17.84 23.79 5.02
C TYR A 204 18.75 22.91 5.91
N HIS A 205 19.42 23.53 6.87
CA HIS A 205 20.33 22.85 7.81
C HIS A 205 19.66 22.29 9.07
N ASP A 206 18.38 22.61 9.30
CA ASP A 206 17.62 22.14 10.48
C ASP A 206 17.12 20.71 10.34
N LEU A 207 17.01 20.20 9.10
CA LEU A 207 16.53 18.86 8.80
C LEU A 207 17.54 18.12 7.91
N PRO A 208 17.80 16.83 8.18
CA PRO A 208 18.67 16.04 7.31
C PRO A 208 18.10 15.99 5.90
N MET A 209 18.98 16.02 4.92
CA MET A 209 18.61 15.84 3.51
C MET A 209 18.01 14.45 3.32
N SER A 210 16.77 14.39 2.86
CA SER A 210 16.10 13.16 2.41
C SER A 210 16.50 12.81 0.97
#